data_bfbacf1cb6e00494c1864a6449d82ee7
#
_entry.id   bfbacf1cb6e00494c1864a6449d82ee7
#
_cell.length_a   1.000
_cell.length_b   1.000
_cell.length_c   1.000
_cell.angle_alpha   90.00
_cell.angle_beta   90.00
_cell.angle_gamma   90.00
#
_symmetry.space_group_name_H-M   'P 1'
#
loop_
_entity.id
_entity.type
_entity.pdbx_description
1 polymer ?
#
loop_
_entity_poly.entity_id
_entity_poly.type
_entity_poly.pdbx_seq_one_letter_code
_entity_poly.pdbx_strand_id
1 'polypeptide(L)'
;MLRVTKLTDYATVVLSVLAARPGDVLSATELAEFASLEPPTVSKLLKPLAQAGLVEGLRGVRGGYRLTRPADQISLFEVVEAMEGPLGLTECAHDHSQCGRELKCGARSSWRMINDVVSEALRKVSLAQILPPIPVADAPRRAFAGVCSSVRR
;
A
#
# COMPACT_ATOMS: atom_id res chain seq x y z
N MET A 1 18.29 -2.09 -14.04
CA MET A 1 16.94 -2.16 -14.59
C MET A 1 15.97 -1.87 -13.44
N LEU A 2 15.23 -0.77 -13.53
CA LEU A 2 14.17 -0.42 -12.56
C LEU A 2 13.09 -1.50 -12.62
N ARG A 3 12.96 -2.28 -11.58
CA ARG A 3 11.96 -3.33 -11.49
C ARG A 3 11.32 -3.32 -10.11
N VAL A 4 10.04 -3.08 -10.09
CA VAL A 4 9.19 -3.27 -8.91
C VAL A 4 9.10 -4.77 -8.60
N THR A 5 9.22 -5.16 -7.33
CA THR A 5 9.12 -6.58 -6.96
C THR A 5 7.70 -7.10 -7.12
N LYS A 6 7.54 -8.43 -7.22
CA LYS A 6 6.23 -9.08 -7.20
C LYS A 6 5.43 -8.75 -5.94
N LEU A 7 6.10 -8.54 -4.81
CA LEU A 7 5.42 -8.21 -3.56
C LEU A 7 4.80 -6.83 -3.62
N THR A 8 5.47 -5.86 -4.21
CA THR A 8 4.93 -4.51 -4.40
C THR A 8 3.75 -4.53 -5.37
N ASP A 9 3.82 -5.30 -6.46
CA ASP A 9 2.70 -5.52 -7.36
C ASP A 9 1.50 -6.12 -6.61
N TYR A 10 1.70 -7.18 -5.84
CA TYR A 10 0.64 -7.78 -5.02
C TYR A 10 0.10 -6.84 -3.94
N ALA A 11 0.95 -5.97 -3.37
CA ALA A 11 0.51 -4.95 -2.44
C ALA A 11 -0.48 -3.97 -3.08
N THR A 12 -0.23 -3.56 -4.33
CA THR A 12 -1.20 -2.72 -5.06
C THR A 12 -2.52 -3.43 -5.29
N VAL A 13 -2.51 -4.74 -5.56
CA VAL A 13 -3.74 -5.55 -5.69
C VAL A 13 -4.51 -5.60 -4.36
N VAL A 14 -3.84 -5.86 -3.25
CA VAL A 14 -4.48 -5.88 -1.91
C VAL A 14 -5.07 -4.51 -1.57
N LEU A 15 -4.31 -3.43 -1.80
CA LEU A 15 -4.80 -2.07 -1.58
C LEU A 15 -5.99 -1.73 -2.49
N SER A 16 -6.02 -2.27 -3.72
CA SER A 16 -7.16 -2.08 -4.63
C SER A 16 -8.45 -2.70 -4.09
N VAL A 17 -8.35 -3.90 -3.51
CA VAL A 17 -9.50 -4.55 -2.87
C VAL A 17 -10.05 -3.70 -1.74
N LEU A 18 -9.18 -3.13 -0.89
CA LEU A 18 -9.57 -2.24 0.20
C LEU A 18 -10.16 -0.91 -0.32
N ALA A 19 -9.57 -0.35 -1.37
CA ALA A 19 -10.03 0.90 -1.99
C ALA A 19 -11.43 0.77 -2.64
N ALA A 20 -11.74 -0.40 -3.20
CA ALA A 20 -13.07 -0.68 -3.77
C ALA A 20 -14.17 -0.82 -2.70
N ARG A 21 -13.80 -0.90 -1.43
CA ARG A 21 -14.70 -1.10 -0.28
C ARG A 21 -14.40 -0.09 0.83
N PRO A 22 -14.63 1.20 0.58
CA PRO A 22 -14.33 2.24 1.55
C PRO A 22 -15.16 2.06 2.84
N GLY A 23 -14.46 2.02 3.98
CA GLY A 23 -15.07 1.83 5.29
C GLY A 23 -15.27 0.38 5.72
N ASP A 24 -15.15 -0.60 4.81
CA ASP A 24 -15.22 -2.01 5.18
C ASP A 24 -13.93 -2.47 5.86
N VAL A 25 -14.08 -3.39 6.81
CA VAL A 25 -12.96 -4.06 7.48
C VAL A 25 -12.90 -5.48 6.97
N LEU A 26 -11.81 -5.84 6.28
CA LEU A 26 -11.61 -7.15 5.69
C LEU A 26 -10.52 -7.93 6.44
N SER A 27 -10.79 -9.18 6.78
CA SER A 27 -9.79 -10.08 7.33
C SER A 27 -8.70 -10.41 6.29
N ALA A 28 -7.55 -10.87 6.75
CA ALA A 28 -6.48 -11.30 5.83
C ALA A 28 -6.92 -12.43 4.90
N THR A 29 -7.84 -13.30 5.36
CA THR A 29 -8.40 -14.39 4.54
C THR A 29 -9.31 -13.84 3.45
N GLU A 30 -10.24 -12.93 3.79
CA GLU A 30 -11.11 -12.28 2.78
C GLU A 30 -10.29 -11.50 1.75
N LEU A 31 -9.25 -10.79 2.21
CA LEU A 31 -8.34 -10.10 1.29
C LEU A 31 -7.62 -11.05 0.35
N ALA A 32 -7.20 -12.22 0.84
CA ALA A 32 -6.56 -13.25 0.02
C ALA A 32 -7.51 -13.81 -1.04
N GLU A 33 -8.76 -14.07 -0.66
CA GLU A 33 -9.80 -14.52 -1.59
C GLU A 33 -10.08 -13.48 -2.67
N PHE A 34 -10.34 -12.23 -2.28
CA PHE A 34 -10.64 -11.15 -3.24
C PHE A 34 -9.45 -10.80 -4.14
N ALA A 35 -8.23 -10.87 -3.61
CA ALA A 35 -7.01 -10.60 -4.37
C ALA A 35 -6.54 -11.82 -5.19
N SER A 36 -7.15 -12.99 -5.00
CA SER A 36 -6.69 -14.27 -5.57
C SER A 36 -5.22 -14.56 -5.22
N LEU A 37 -4.87 -14.31 -3.97
CA LEU A 37 -3.53 -14.53 -3.43
C LEU A 37 -3.57 -15.53 -2.26
N GLU A 38 -2.42 -16.14 -1.99
CA GLU A 38 -2.26 -17.02 -0.82
C GLU A 38 -2.31 -16.22 0.49
N PRO A 39 -3.04 -16.68 1.54
CA PRO A 39 -3.13 -15.98 2.83
C PRO A 39 -1.78 -15.63 3.49
N PRO A 40 -0.73 -16.49 3.45
CA PRO A 40 0.59 -16.13 3.95
C PRO A 40 1.23 -14.97 3.20
N THR A 41 0.98 -14.86 1.90
CA THR A 41 1.46 -13.75 1.07
C THR A 41 0.80 -12.45 1.52
N VAL A 42 -0.53 -12.43 1.65
CA VAL A 42 -1.28 -11.26 2.11
C VAL A 42 -0.80 -10.80 3.49
N SER A 43 -0.58 -11.73 4.41
CA SER A 43 -0.07 -11.42 5.76
C SER A 43 1.32 -10.75 5.72
N LYS A 44 2.20 -11.17 4.79
CA LYS A 44 3.51 -10.53 4.57
C LYS A 44 3.38 -9.12 4.01
N LEU A 45 2.39 -8.85 3.17
CA LEU A 45 2.15 -7.52 2.59
C LEU A 45 1.55 -6.55 3.62
N LEU A 46 0.60 -7.02 4.41
CA LEU A 46 -0.12 -6.19 5.38
C LEU A 46 0.79 -5.60 6.46
N LYS A 47 1.86 -6.32 6.86
CA LYS A 47 2.79 -5.86 7.87
C LYS A 47 3.53 -4.56 7.48
N PRO A 48 4.27 -4.49 6.37
CA PRO A 48 4.93 -3.25 5.95
C PRO A 48 3.93 -2.14 5.60
N LEU A 49 2.78 -2.47 5.00
CA LEU A 49 1.73 -1.49 4.71
C LEU A 49 1.16 -0.86 5.98
N ALA A 50 0.97 -1.64 7.05
CA ALA A 50 0.53 -1.13 8.34
C ALA A 50 1.61 -0.30 9.04
N GLN A 51 2.88 -0.71 8.94
CA GLN A 51 4.01 0.05 9.49
C GLN A 51 4.16 1.42 8.80
N ALA A 52 3.88 1.48 7.51
CA ALA A 52 3.88 2.73 6.74
C ALA A 52 2.59 3.56 6.95
N GLY A 53 1.61 3.07 7.72
CA GLY A 53 0.36 3.78 7.96
C GLY A 53 -0.58 3.85 6.76
N LEU A 54 -0.43 2.97 5.76
CA LEU A 54 -1.32 2.89 4.60
C LEU A 54 -2.58 2.08 4.90
N VAL A 55 -2.44 1.07 5.75
CA VAL A 55 -3.56 0.28 6.27
C VAL A 55 -3.51 0.26 7.79
N GLU A 56 -4.66 0.09 8.42
CA GLU A 56 -4.75 -0.13 9.85
C GLU A 56 -5.42 -1.48 10.15
N GLY A 57 -4.89 -2.17 11.16
CA GLY A 57 -5.42 -3.43 11.67
C GLY A 57 -6.34 -3.20 12.85
N LEU A 58 -7.55 -3.72 12.79
CA LEU A 58 -8.54 -3.69 13.86
C LEU A 58 -8.60 -5.07 14.53
N ARG A 59 -8.52 -5.10 15.86
CA ARG A 59 -8.59 -6.35 16.65
C ARG A 59 -10.04 -6.69 17.01
N GLY A 60 -10.28 -7.97 17.29
CA GLY A 60 -11.56 -8.49 17.77
C GLY A 60 -12.19 -9.51 16.83
N VAL A 61 -13.38 -9.99 17.20
CA VAL A 61 -14.14 -11.02 16.45
C VAL A 61 -14.49 -10.55 15.02
N ARG A 62 -14.61 -9.24 14.81
CA ARG A 62 -14.82 -8.58 13.51
C ARG A 62 -13.59 -7.78 13.08
N GLY A 63 -12.42 -8.19 13.54
CA GLY A 63 -11.16 -7.55 13.19
C GLY A 63 -10.76 -7.81 11.75
N GLY A 64 -9.84 -7.00 11.27
CA GLY A 64 -9.33 -7.06 9.90
C GLY A 64 -8.55 -5.81 9.57
N TYR A 65 -8.50 -5.47 8.31
CA TYR A 65 -7.73 -4.34 7.79
C TYR A 65 -8.60 -3.42 6.95
N ARG A 66 -8.29 -2.14 6.99
CA ARG A 66 -8.87 -1.12 6.11
C ARG A 66 -7.81 -0.08 5.74
N LEU A 67 -8.08 0.71 4.72
CA LEU A 67 -7.25 1.89 4.42
C LEU A 67 -7.37 2.93 5.54
N THR A 68 -6.25 3.57 5.87
CA THR A 68 -6.22 4.67 6.85
C THR A 68 -6.81 5.97 6.31
N ARG A 69 -6.82 6.11 4.98
CA ARG A 69 -7.29 7.29 4.25
C ARG A 69 -7.74 6.88 2.84
N PRO A 70 -8.51 7.75 2.14
CA PRO A 70 -8.98 7.47 0.78
C PRO A 70 -7.82 7.18 -0.21
N ALA A 71 -8.08 6.34 -1.22
CA ALA A 71 -7.08 5.91 -2.19
C ALA A 71 -6.52 7.05 -3.06
N ASP A 72 -7.24 8.13 -3.22
CA ASP A 72 -6.80 9.35 -3.92
C ASP A 72 -5.78 10.16 -3.11
N GLN A 73 -5.69 9.91 -1.80
CA GLN A 73 -4.73 10.52 -0.87
C GLN A 73 -3.51 9.63 -0.57
N ILE A 74 -3.44 8.46 -1.18
CA ILE A 74 -2.29 7.54 -1.08
C ILE A 74 -1.55 7.61 -2.41
N SER A 75 -0.26 7.99 -2.37
CA SER A 75 0.58 8.03 -3.57
C SER A 75 1.20 6.67 -3.87
N LEU A 76 1.51 6.43 -5.14
CA LEU A 76 2.27 5.24 -5.53
C LEU A 76 3.67 5.24 -4.91
N PHE A 77 4.25 6.42 -4.69
CA PHE A 77 5.53 6.55 -3.97
C PHE A 77 5.47 5.90 -2.59
N GLU A 78 4.44 6.20 -1.79
CA GLU A 78 4.28 5.64 -0.45
C GLU A 78 4.13 4.12 -0.46
N VAL A 79 3.42 3.57 -1.45
CA VAL A 79 3.27 2.12 -1.60
C VAL A 79 4.62 1.46 -1.94
N VAL A 80 5.37 2.05 -2.87
CA VAL A 80 6.70 1.53 -3.24
C VAL A 80 7.66 1.64 -2.06
N GLU A 81 7.70 2.78 -1.38
CA GLU A 81 8.57 2.99 -0.22
C GLU A 81 8.24 2.05 0.95
N ALA A 82 6.96 1.76 1.18
CA ALA A 82 6.53 0.81 2.20
C ALA A 82 7.02 -0.61 1.92
N MET A 83 7.07 -1.02 0.65
CA MET A 83 7.38 -2.38 0.24
C MET A 83 8.86 -2.62 -0.06
N GLU A 84 9.53 -1.64 -0.67
CA GLU A 84 10.92 -1.77 -1.15
C GLU A 84 11.92 -1.05 -0.23
N GLY A 85 11.41 -0.19 0.66
CA GLY A 85 12.24 0.75 1.42
C GLY A 85 12.49 2.05 0.65
N PRO A 86 13.40 2.91 1.14
CA PRO A 86 13.69 4.20 0.51
C PRO A 86 14.05 4.06 -0.96
N LEU A 87 13.40 4.86 -1.82
CA LEU A 87 13.64 4.82 -3.25
C LEU A 87 15.05 5.31 -3.58
N GLY A 88 15.87 4.44 -4.15
CA GLY A 88 17.22 4.78 -4.60
C GLY A 88 17.59 4.06 -5.87
N LEU A 89 17.74 4.81 -6.95
CA LEU A 89 18.16 4.27 -8.25
C LEU A 89 19.62 3.80 -8.25
N THR A 90 20.42 4.40 -7.37
CA THR A 90 21.84 4.05 -7.15
C THR A 90 22.15 4.14 -5.67
N GLU A 91 23.21 3.48 -5.22
CA GLU A 91 23.66 3.54 -3.82
C GLU A 91 23.92 4.96 -3.32
N CYS A 92 24.37 5.86 -4.20
CA CYS A 92 24.66 7.26 -3.88
C CYS A 92 23.42 8.17 -3.90
N ALA A 93 22.24 7.67 -4.29
CA ALA A 93 20.99 8.41 -4.26
C ALA A 93 20.31 8.41 -2.88
N HIS A 94 20.72 7.52 -1.98
CA HIS A 94 20.25 7.48 -0.59
C HIS A 94 20.99 8.46 0.31
N ASP A 95 20.34 8.97 1.34
CA ASP A 95 20.96 9.84 2.36
C ASP A 95 22.03 9.11 3.20
N HIS A 96 21.95 7.78 3.30
CA HIS A 96 22.91 6.91 3.95
C HIS A 96 23.74 6.11 2.92
N SER A 97 24.28 6.80 1.94
CA SER A 97 25.11 6.21 0.89
C SER A 97 26.31 5.45 1.48
N GLN A 98 26.47 4.19 1.05
CA GLN A 98 27.67 3.38 1.34
C GLN A 98 28.65 3.35 0.16
N CYS A 99 28.48 4.24 -0.81
CA CYS A 99 29.31 4.30 -1.99
C CYS A 99 30.70 4.83 -1.66
N GLY A 100 31.72 3.98 -1.72
CA GLY A 100 33.12 4.34 -1.42
C GLY A 100 33.75 5.38 -2.37
N ARG A 101 33.05 5.80 -3.43
CA ARG A 101 33.49 6.82 -4.40
C ARG A 101 32.73 8.15 -4.27
N GLU A 102 31.88 8.29 -3.27
CA GLU A 102 30.94 9.41 -3.14
C GLU A 102 31.62 10.79 -3.23
N LEU A 103 32.77 10.96 -2.59
CA LEU A 103 33.50 12.24 -2.54
C LEU A 103 34.20 12.62 -3.86
N LYS A 104 34.39 11.67 -4.78
CA LYS A 104 35.12 11.87 -6.05
C LYS A 104 34.27 11.60 -7.29
N CYS A 105 32.97 11.32 -7.11
CA CYS A 105 32.11 10.93 -8.20
C CYS A 105 31.36 12.14 -8.79
N GLY A 106 31.76 12.54 -10.01
CA GLY A 106 31.07 13.64 -10.72
C GLY A 106 29.63 13.32 -11.16
N ALA A 107 29.22 12.04 -11.10
CA ALA A 107 27.87 11.64 -11.50
C ALA A 107 26.84 11.66 -10.33
N ARG A 108 27.29 11.87 -9.08
CA ARG A 108 26.43 11.82 -7.90
C ARG A 108 25.26 12.80 -7.97
N SER A 109 25.55 14.06 -8.30
CA SER A 109 24.51 15.10 -8.42
C SER A 109 23.48 14.77 -9.49
N SER A 110 23.92 14.22 -10.62
CA SER A 110 23.02 13.80 -11.70
C SER A 110 22.10 12.67 -11.29
N TRP A 111 22.63 11.65 -10.59
CA TRP A 111 21.82 10.53 -10.11
C TRP A 111 20.85 10.94 -9.02
N ARG A 112 21.22 11.86 -8.13
CA ARG A 112 20.29 12.43 -7.15
C ARG A 112 19.15 13.17 -7.85
N MET A 113 19.46 14.03 -8.81
CA MET A 113 18.45 14.74 -9.60
C MET A 113 17.49 13.79 -10.31
N ILE A 114 17.99 12.71 -10.92
CA ILE A 114 17.15 11.69 -11.57
C ILE A 114 16.27 10.98 -10.55
N ASN A 115 16.81 10.62 -9.38
CA ASN A 115 16.07 10.00 -8.30
C ASN A 115 14.92 10.91 -7.81
N ASP A 116 15.18 12.20 -7.65
CA ASP A 116 14.17 13.19 -7.24
C ASP A 116 13.05 13.31 -8.27
N VAL A 117 13.38 13.35 -9.56
CA VAL A 117 12.39 13.39 -10.65
C VAL A 117 11.49 12.14 -10.64
N VAL A 118 12.09 10.94 -10.45
CA VAL A 118 11.31 9.70 -10.39
C VAL A 118 10.44 9.67 -9.13
N SER A 119 10.98 10.06 -7.98
CA SER A 119 10.24 10.14 -6.72
C SER A 119 9.04 11.10 -6.84
N GLU A 120 9.25 12.27 -7.44
CA GLU A 120 8.21 13.26 -7.64
C GLU A 120 7.12 12.76 -8.61
N ALA A 121 7.51 12.06 -9.67
CA ALA A 121 6.55 11.43 -10.59
C ALA A 121 5.67 10.40 -9.86
N LEU A 122 6.26 9.55 -9.01
CA LEU A 122 5.52 8.57 -8.22
C LEU A 122 4.61 9.20 -7.16
N ARG A 123 5.01 10.35 -6.57
CA ARG A 123 4.17 11.10 -5.62
C ARG A 123 2.93 11.71 -6.27
N LYS A 124 3.02 12.07 -7.56
CA LYS A 124 1.89 12.64 -8.31
C LYS A 124 0.85 11.61 -8.73
N VAL A 125 1.20 10.33 -8.75
CA VAL A 125 0.29 9.25 -9.10
C VAL A 125 -0.36 8.73 -7.82
N SER A 126 -1.68 8.87 -7.70
CA SER A 126 -2.42 8.31 -6.57
C SER A 126 -2.75 6.83 -6.79
N LEU A 127 -2.97 6.12 -5.69
CA LEU A 127 -3.45 4.74 -5.72
C LEU A 127 -4.75 4.63 -6.53
N ALA A 128 -5.67 5.58 -6.40
CA ALA A 128 -6.93 5.60 -7.14
C ALA A 128 -6.75 5.64 -8.66
N GLN A 129 -5.66 6.25 -9.16
CA GLN A 129 -5.39 6.36 -10.60
C GLN A 129 -4.85 5.07 -11.23
N ILE A 130 -4.19 4.22 -10.44
CA ILE A 130 -3.61 2.97 -10.94
C ILE A 130 -4.54 1.78 -10.75
N LEU A 131 -5.63 1.96 -9.99
CA LEU A 131 -6.59 0.90 -9.78
C LEU A 131 -7.47 0.75 -11.01
N PRO A 132 -7.53 -0.45 -11.64
CA PRO A 132 -8.57 -0.73 -12.60
C PRO A 132 -9.93 -0.62 -11.88
N PRO A 133 -11.00 -0.18 -12.56
CA PRO A 133 -12.34 -0.32 -12.02
C PRO A 133 -12.58 -1.82 -11.77
N ILE A 134 -12.43 -2.24 -10.51
CA ILE A 134 -12.77 -3.62 -10.14
C ILE A 134 -14.28 -3.70 -10.29
N PRO A 135 -14.82 -4.60 -11.16
CA PRO A 135 -16.24 -4.86 -11.13
C PRO A 135 -16.54 -5.30 -9.71
N VAL A 136 -17.33 -4.51 -9.00
CA VAL A 136 -17.88 -4.91 -7.70
C VAL A 136 -18.81 -6.07 -7.98
N ALA A 137 -18.25 -7.28 -8.11
CA ALA A 137 -19.01 -8.49 -8.06
C ALA A 137 -19.68 -8.48 -6.69
N ASP A 138 -21.01 -8.57 -6.68
CA ASP A 138 -21.85 -8.57 -5.50
C ASP A 138 -21.31 -9.50 -4.41
N ALA A 139 -20.45 -8.95 -3.56
CA ALA A 139 -20.16 -9.58 -2.29
C ALA A 139 -21.31 -9.19 -1.36
N PRO A 140 -21.92 -10.14 -0.65
CA PRO A 140 -23.05 -9.84 0.21
C PRO A 140 -22.63 -8.77 1.22
N ARG A 141 -23.21 -7.59 1.08
CA ARG A 141 -23.15 -6.56 2.11
C ARG A 141 -23.72 -7.19 3.36
N ARG A 142 -22.87 -7.56 4.32
CA ARG A 142 -23.35 -7.86 5.66
C ARG A 142 -23.91 -6.56 6.21
N ALA A 143 -25.23 -6.44 6.04
CA ALA A 143 -25.99 -5.33 6.58
C ALA A 143 -25.66 -5.20 8.07
N PHE A 144 -25.22 -4.03 8.46
CA PHE A 144 -25.23 -3.61 9.85
C PHE A 144 -26.70 -3.63 10.31
N ALA A 145 -27.16 -4.77 10.82
CA ALA A 145 -28.39 -4.83 11.57
C ALA A 145 -28.13 -4.04 12.86
N GLY A 146 -28.63 -2.81 12.87
CA GLY A 146 -28.63 -1.95 14.03
C GLY A 146 -29.28 -2.69 15.20
N VAL A 147 -28.55 -2.92 16.27
CA VAL A 147 -29.12 -3.18 17.60
C VAL A 147 -29.34 -1.81 18.23
N CYS A 148 -30.41 -1.17 17.77
CA CYS A 148 -31.11 -0.19 18.57
C CYS A 148 -32.28 -0.96 19.20
N SER A 149 -32.17 -1.36 20.45
CA SER A 149 -33.32 -1.82 21.21
C SER A 149 -33.13 -1.49 22.68
N SER A 150 -33.64 -0.35 23.04
CA SER A 150 -34.66 -0.14 24.06
C SER A 150 -34.27 -0.54 25.48
N VAL A 151 -33.71 0.49 26.15
CA VAL A 151 -33.98 0.67 27.58
C VAL A 151 -35.48 0.97 27.76
N ARG A 152 -36.22 0.07 28.39
CA ARG A 152 -37.44 0.41 29.11
C ARG A 152 -37.53 -0.42 30.40
N ARG A 153 -37.56 0.35 31.48
CA ARG A 153 -38.08 0.14 32.82
C ARG A 153 -37.32 -0.77 33.76
#